data_28b302ebcb3809e4e888e840eff950fe
#
_entry.id   28b302ebcb3809e4e888e840eff950fe
#
_cell.length_a   1.000
_cell.length_b   1.000
_cell.length_c   1.000
_cell.angle_alpha   90.00
_cell.angle_beta   90.00
_cell.angle_gamma   90.00
#
_symmetry.space_group_name_H-M   'P 1'
#
loop_
_entity.id
_entity.type
_entity.pdbx_description
1 polymer ?
#
loop_
_entity_poly.entity_id
_entity_poly.type
_entity_poly.pdbx_seq_one_letter_code
_entity_poly.pdbx_strand_id
1 'polypeptide(L)'
;DALPICILGGFPVLGVHANVYDGSYHEVDSSEMAFHIAGSMAFKEAMQKASPVLLEPIMKVEVTMPEEYMGDVIGDINSRRGRIEGMDDIGGGKLVKAYVPLAEMFGYSTDLRSKTQGRGNYSMFFEKYEPVPKNVQEKVLADKSK
;
A
#
# COMPACT_ATOMS: atom_id res chain seq x y z
N ASP A 1 2.07 -23.29 6.45
CA ASP A 1 1.87 -21.84 6.62
C ASP A 1 1.98 -21.06 5.32
N ALA A 2 1.21 -21.45 4.30
CA ALA A 2 1.07 -20.63 3.11
C ALA A 2 0.09 -19.49 3.44
N LEU A 3 0.59 -18.26 3.48
CA LEU A 3 -0.28 -17.08 3.54
C LEU A 3 -1.29 -17.15 2.40
N PRO A 4 -2.58 -16.94 2.64
CA PRO A 4 -3.56 -16.94 1.58
C PRO A 4 -3.19 -15.89 0.54
N ILE A 5 -3.00 -16.35 -0.69
CA ILE A 5 -2.61 -15.50 -1.82
C ILE A 5 -3.87 -15.01 -2.50
N CYS A 6 -3.99 -13.69 -2.65
CA CYS A 6 -5.10 -13.06 -3.34
C CYS A 6 -5.14 -13.47 -4.82
N ILE A 7 -6.33 -13.71 -5.33
CA ILE A 7 -6.58 -13.96 -6.77
C ILE A 7 -6.21 -12.76 -7.64
N LEU A 8 -6.14 -11.56 -7.05
CA LEU A 8 -5.69 -10.35 -7.72
C LEU A 8 -4.16 -10.21 -7.59
N GLY A 9 -3.41 -10.65 -8.59
CA GLY A 9 -1.98 -10.41 -8.72
C GLY A 9 -1.07 -11.11 -7.71
N GLY A 10 -1.57 -12.09 -6.93
CA GLY A 10 -0.74 -12.89 -6.01
C GLY A 10 -0.21 -12.14 -4.79
N PHE A 11 -0.88 -11.08 -4.36
CA PHE A 11 -0.55 -10.37 -3.12
C PHE A 11 -1.07 -11.10 -1.88
N PRO A 12 -0.45 -10.92 -0.69
CA PRO A 12 -0.98 -11.43 0.56
C PRO A 12 -2.38 -10.85 0.85
N VAL A 13 -3.25 -11.67 1.43
CA VAL A 13 -4.57 -11.23 1.88
C VAL A 13 -4.48 -10.75 3.32
N LEU A 14 -5.02 -9.57 3.61
CA LEU A 14 -5.05 -8.97 4.93
C LEU A 14 -6.49 -8.81 5.44
N GLY A 15 -6.66 -8.84 6.76
CA GLY A 15 -7.94 -8.54 7.41
C GLY A 15 -9.02 -9.61 7.16
N VAL A 16 -8.63 -10.88 7.01
CA VAL A 16 -9.54 -12.00 6.77
C VAL A 16 -9.66 -12.85 8.02
N HIS A 17 -10.90 -13.20 8.36
CA HIS A 17 -11.22 -14.22 9.34
C HIS A 17 -11.87 -15.40 8.63
N ALA A 18 -11.23 -16.56 8.68
CA ALA A 18 -11.74 -17.80 8.10
C ALA A 18 -12.36 -18.67 9.20
N ASN A 19 -13.60 -19.10 9.02
CA ASN A 19 -14.29 -20.00 9.91
C ASN A 19 -14.78 -21.22 9.14
N VAL A 20 -14.28 -22.40 9.50
CA VAL A 20 -14.74 -23.67 8.94
C VAL A 20 -15.92 -24.13 9.79
N TYR A 21 -17.10 -24.19 9.19
CA TYR A 21 -18.34 -24.55 9.90
C TYR A 21 -18.91 -25.89 9.47
N ASP A 22 -18.45 -26.43 8.34
CA ASP A 22 -18.94 -27.73 7.82
C ASP A 22 -17.88 -28.40 6.94
N GLY A 23 -18.00 -29.71 6.78
CA GLY A 23 -17.12 -30.51 5.94
C GLY A 23 -17.60 -31.94 5.88
N SER A 24 -17.09 -32.71 4.93
CA SER A 24 -17.33 -34.14 4.82
C SER A 24 -16.02 -34.91 4.76
N TYR A 25 -16.04 -36.14 5.27
CA TYR A 25 -14.91 -37.04 5.32
C TYR A 25 -15.26 -38.38 4.68
N HIS A 26 -14.35 -38.90 3.83
CA HIS A 26 -14.43 -40.22 3.23
C HIS A 26 -13.08 -40.91 3.36
N GLU A 27 -13.06 -42.15 3.84
CA GLU A 27 -11.83 -42.89 4.13
C GLU A 27 -10.87 -43.04 2.95
N VAL A 28 -11.40 -43.08 1.71
CA VAL A 28 -10.59 -43.25 0.51
C VAL A 28 -10.07 -41.96 -0.07
N ASP A 29 -10.84 -40.85 0.05
CA ASP A 29 -10.57 -39.59 -0.64
C ASP A 29 -10.09 -38.47 0.31
N SER A 30 -10.11 -38.72 1.62
CA SER A 30 -9.74 -37.70 2.63
C SER A 30 -8.31 -37.90 3.09
N SER A 31 -7.53 -36.85 2.92
CA SER A 31 -6.14 -36.77 3.37
C SER A 31 -5.81 -35.34 3.76
N GLU A 32 -4.71 -35.13 4.45
CA GLU A 32 -4.22 -33.77 4.76
C GLU A 32 -4.07 -32.92 3.47
N MET A 33 -3.49 -33.52 2.44
CA MET A 33 -3.34 -32.85 1.13
C MET A 33 -4.69 -32.50 0.50
N ALA A 34 -5.67 -33.42 0.54
CA ALA A 34 -7.00 -33.19 -0.01
C ALA A 34 -7.72 -32.04 0.71
N PHE A 35 -7.65 -31.98 2.05
CA PHE A 35 -8.22 -30.88 2.84
C PHE A 35 -7.51 -29.55 2.58
N HIS A 36 -6.21 -29.56 2.40
CA HIS A 36 -5.44 -28.37 2.04
C HIS A 36 -5.88 -27.80 0.69
N ILE A 37 -6.04 -28.65 -0.31
CA ILE A 37 -6.54 -28.27 -1.64
C ILE A 37 -7.98 -27.76 -1.56
N ALA A 38 -8.86 -28.47 -0.84
CA ALA A 38 -10.25 -28.06 -0.66
C ALA A 38 -10.36 -26.70 0.02
N GLY A 39 -9.59 -26.46 1.06
CA GLY A 39 -9.53 -25.16 1.74
C GLY A 39 -9.03 -24.04 0.83
N SER A 40 -8.01 -24.31 0.03
CA SER A 40 -7.49 -23.34 -0.95
C SER A 40 -8.55 -23.00 -2.01
N MET A 41 -9.27 -23.99 -2.54
CA MET A 41 -10.33 -23.77 -3.52
C MET A 41 -11.50 -22.97 -2.94
N ALA A 42 -11.94 -23.33 -1.73
CA ALA A 42 -13.02 -22.62 -1.03
C ALA A 42 -12.64 -21.16 -0.75
N PHE A 43 -11.42 -20.91 -0.31
CA PHE A 43 -10.91 -19.57 -0.06
C PHE A 43 -10.89 -18.72 -1.35
N LYS A 44 -10.39 -19.27 -2.45
CA LYS A 44 -10.35 -18.58 -3.76
C LYS A 44 -11.75 -18.23 -4.26
N GLU A 45 -12.70 -19.15 -4.14
CA GLU A 45 -14.09 -18.91 -4.52
C GLU A 45 -14.74 -17.82 -3.64
N ALA A 46 -14.52 -17.88 -2.33
CA ALA A 46 -15.00 -16.86 -1.40
C ALA A 46 -14.43 -15.48 -1.73
N MET A 47 -13.14 -15.40 -2.04
CA MET A 47 -12.48 -14.16 -2.46
C MET A 47 -13.07 -13.57 -3.74
N GLN A 48 -13.39 -14.40 -4.74
CA GLN A 48 -14.04 -13.95 -5.97
C GLN A 48 -15.41 -13.32 -5.69
N LYS A 49 -16.19 -13.95 -4.80
CA LYS A 49 -17.52 -13.46 -4.41
C LYS A 49 -17.48 -12.22 -3.51
N ALA A 50 -16.40 -12.02 -2.77
CA ALA A 50 -16.24 -10.92 -1.81
C ALA A 50 -15.80 -9.59 -2.45
N SER A 51 -15.58 -9.54 -3.77
CA SER A 51 -15.11 -8.34 -4.48
C SER A 51 -13.83 -7.77 -3.88
N PRO A 52 -12.70 -8.47 -3.98
CA PRO A 52 -11.45 -8.07 -3.36
C PRO A 52 -10.95 -6.74 -3.93
N VAL A 53 -10.34 -5.94 -3.08
CA VAL A 53 -9.68 -4.68 -3.45
C VAL A 53 -8.19 -4.76 -3.17
N LEU A 54 -7.40 -4.15 -4.05
CA LEU A 54 -5.97 -3.99 -3.82
C LEU A 54 -5.75 -2.84 -2.85
N LEU A 55 -4.93 -3.07 -1.83
CA LEU A 55 -4.54 -2.06 -0.86
C LEU A 55 -3.11 -1.58 -1.13
N GLU A 56 -2.84 -0.32 -0.86
CA GLU A 56 -1.50 0.25 -0.86
C GLU A 56 -1.16 0.87 0.49
N PRO A 57 0.10 0.77 0.95
CA PRO A 57 0.52 1.46 2.16
C PRO A 57 0.59 2.97 1.92
N ILE A 58 0.00 3.72 2.83
CA ILE A 58 0.06 5.18 2.90
C ILE A 58 1.05 5.57 3.99
N MET A 59 1.99 6.42 3.64
CA MET A 59 3.02 6.89 4.53
C MET A 59 2.69 8.30 5.03
N LYS A 60 2.89 8.53 6.32
CA LYS A 60 2.95 9.88 6.88
C LYS A 60 4.34 10.43 6.62
N VAL A 61 4.41 11.53 5.87
CA VAL A 61 5.66 12.18 5.47
C VAL A 61 5.71 13.56 6.11
N GLU A 62 6.80 13.84 6.79
CA GLU A 62 7.08 15.13 7.37
C GLU A 62 8.32 15.71 6.69
N VAL A 63 8.18 16.88 6.07
CA VAL A 63 9.26 17.51 5.30
C VAL A 63 9.57 18.87 5.93
N THR A 64 10.82 19.05 6.28
CA THR A 64 11.33 20.34 6.78
C THR A 64 12.17 21.02 5.70
N MET A 65 11.94 22.31 5.47
CA MET A 65 12.65 23.06 4.46
C MET A 65 12.63 24.56 4.79
N PRO A 66 13.54 25.37 4.24
CA PRO A 66 13.39 26.82 4.22
C PRO A 66 12.12 27.23 3.49
N GLU A 67 11.48 28.31 3.92
CA GLU A 67 10.21 28.80 3.39
C GLU A 67 10.23 29.01 1.87
N GLU A 68 11.34 29.46 1.32
CA GLU A 68 11.53 29.71 -0.12
C GLU A 68 11.29 28.48 -1.01
N TYR A 69 11.45 27.25 -0.47
CA TYR A 69 11.26 25.99 -1.20
C TYR A 69 9.91 25.32 -0.95
N MET A 70 9.07 25.89 -0.09
CA MET A 70 7.80 25.28 0.31
C MET A 70 6.88 25.01 -0.88
N GLY A 71 6.77 25.95 -1.82
CA GLY A 71 5.95 25.79 -3.01
C GLY A 71 6.36 24.59 -3.88
N ASP A 72 7.67 24.44 -4.12
CA ASP A 72 8.22 23.34 -4.89
C ASP A 72 8.02 21.99 -4.22
N VAL A 73 8.17 21.93 -2.90
CA VAL A 73 7.94 20.72 -2.10
C VAL A 73 6.47 20.32 -2.11
N ILE A 74 5.55 21.26 -1.92
CA ILE A 74 4.11 21.00 -1.98
C ILE A 74 3.70 20.52 -3.38
N GLY A 75 4.21 21.16 -4.43
CA GLY A 75 3.97 20.74 -5.81
C GLY A 75 4.45 19.31 -6.08
N ASP A 76 5.63 18.95 -5.57
CA ASP A 76 6.18 17.60 -5.70
C ASP A 76 5.33 16.56 -4.95
N ILE A 77 4.95 16.83 -3.71
CA ILE A 77 4.08 15.96 -2.91
C ILE A 77 2.74 15.73 -3.63
N ASN A 78 2.13 16.78 -4.16
CA ASN A 78 0.87 16.67 -4.91
C ASN A 78 1.04 15.82 -6.19
N SER A 79 2.16 15.97 -6.90
CA SER A 79 2.45 15.15 -8.09
C SER A 79 2.60 13.66 -7.78
N ARG A 80 2.95 13.33 -6.54
CA ARG A 80 3.09 11.96 -6.00
C ARG A 80 1.80 11.41 -5.37
N ARG A 81 0.65 11.93 -5.74
CA ARG A 81 -0.65 11.58 -5.15
C ARG A 81 -0.73 11.85 -3.64
N GLY A 82 0.11 12.75 -3.15
CA GLY A 82 0.13 13.13 -1.75
C GLY A 82 -1.02 14.05 -1.38
N ARG A 83 -1.42 13.98 -0.12
CA ARG A 83 -2.43 14.88 0.47
C ARG A 83 -1.77 15.64 1.62
N ILE A 84 -1.75 16.96 1.52
CA ILE A 84 -1.22 17.81 2.60
C ILE A 84 -2.19 17.76 3.78
N GLU A 85 -1.69 17.40 4.96
CA GLU A 85 -2.42 17.40 6.21
C GLU A 85 -2.33 18.76 6.90
N GLY A 86 -1.14 19.35 6.93
CA GLY A 86 -0.90 20.60 7.60
C GLY A 86 0.51 21.16 7.35
N MET A 87 0.67 22.39 7.75
CA MET A 87 1.94 23.12 7.66
C MET A 87 2.15 23.88 8.96
N ASP A 88 3.36 23.78 9.52
CA ASP A 88 3.73 24.45 10.73
C ASP A 88 5.00 25.29 10.51
N ASP A 89 5.09 26.40 11.24
CA ASP A 89 6.32 27.19 11.31
C ASP A 89 7.27 26.57 12.33
N ILE A 90 8.50 26.36 11.92
CA ILE A 90 9.57 25.89 12.79
C ILE A 90 10.70 26.88 12.79
N GLY A 91 11.50 26.91 13.86
CA GLY A 91 12.62 27.85 13.95
C GLY A 91 13.58 27.74 12.77
N GLY A 92 13.48 28.68 11.82
CA GLY A 92 14.33 28.74 10.63
C GLY A 92 13.76 28.08 9.37
N GLY A 93 12.47 27.71 9.35
CA GLY A 93 11.84 27.12 8.17
C GLY A 93 10.39 26.72 8.36
N LYS A 94 9.95 25.84 7.48
CA LYS A 94 8.60 25.29 7.46
C LYS A 94 8.64 23.76 7.60
N LEU A 95 7.62 23.23 8.25
CA LEU A 95 7.32 21.80 8.32
C LEU A 95 6.03 21.53 7.55
N VAL A 96 6.10 20.67 6.54
CA VAL A 96 4.94 20.18 5.80
C VAL A 96 4.66 18.75 6.20
N LYS A 97 3.42 18.46 6.60
CA LYS A 97 2.93 17.13 6.93
C LYS A 97 1.99 16.66 5.82
N ALA A 98 2.21 15.48 5.31
CA ALA A 98 1.42 14.92 4.23
C ALA A 98 1.27 13.41 4.33
N TYR A 99 0.24 12.88 3.66
CA TYR A 99 0.06 11.45 3.43
C TYR A 99 0.37 11.13 1.98
N VAL A 100 1.32 10.23 1.74
CA VAL A 100 1.77 9.87 0.39
C VAL A 100 1.82 8.35 0.27
N PRO A 101 1.31 7.76 -0.84
CA PRO A 101 1.48 6.33 -1.08
C PRO A 101 2.97 5.95 -1.17
N LEU A 102 3.34 4.84 -0.52
CA LEU A 102 4.73 4.39 -0.52
C LEU A 102 5.28 4.19 -1.93
N ALA A 103 4.47 3.69 -2.86
CA ALA A 103 4.87 3.48 -4.25
C ALA A 103 5.35 4.75 -4.95
N GLU A 104 4.89 5.93 -4.52
CA GLU A 104 5.28 7.23 -5.09
C GLU A 104 6.49 7.87 -4.39
N MET A 105 6.98 7.26 -3.30
CA MET A 105 8.09 7.80 -2.52
C MET A 105 9.47 7.37 -3.02
N PHE A 106 9.54 6.47 -4.00
CA PHE A 106 10.82 6.08 -4.60
C PHE A 106 11.48 7.29 -5.28
N GLY A 107 12.77 7.48 -4.98
CA GLY A 107 13.54 8.61 -5.49
C GLY A 107 13.27 9.96 -4.80
N TYR A 108 12.35 10.02 -3.84
CA TYR A 108 11.98 11.28 -3.18
C TYR A 108 13.17 11.99 -2.52
N SER A 109 14.08 11.26 -1.90
CA SER A 109 15.29 11.83 -1.28
C SER A 109 16.13 12.65 -2.26
N THR A 110 16.29 12.12 -3.47
CA THR A 110 17.05 12.81 -4.55
C THR A 110 16.31 14.03 -5.05
N ASP A 111 15.01 13.92 -5.27
CA ASP A 111 14.18 15.03 -5.77
C ASP A 111 14.07 16.15 -4.73
N LEU A 112 13.87 15.81 -3.45
CA LEU A 112 13.86 16.81 -2.37
C LEU A 112 15.18 17.55 -2.28
N ARG A 113 16.30 16.82 -2.33
CA ARG A 113 17.64 17.40 -2.27
C ARG A 113 17.89 18.34 -3.45
N SER A 114 17.47 17.96 -4.65
CA SER A 114 17.57 18.80 -5.85
C SER A 114 16.72 20.07 -5.74
N LYS A 115 15.45 19.94 -5.31
CA LYS A 115 14.51 21.06 -5.21
C LYS A 115 14.84 22.04 -4.09
N THR A 116 15.50 21.58 -3.03
CA THR A 116 15.83 22.39 -1.86
C THR A 116 17.33 22.74 -1.74
N GLN A 117 18.11 22.46 -2.78
CA GLN A 117 19.56 22.66 -2.79
C GLN A 117 20.25 21.99 -1.57
N GLY A 118 19.77 20.80 -1.21
CA GLY A 118 20.30 20.04 -0.08
C GLY A 118 19.84 20.50 1.31
N ARG A 119 18.97 21.52 1.39
CA ARG A 119 18.55 22.12 2.67
C ARG A 119 17.25 21.50 3.23
N GLY A 120 16.57 20.65 2.47
CA GLY A 120 15.38 19.92 2.91
C GLY A 120 15.73 18.58 3.55
N ASN A 121 14.98 18.23 4.59
CA ASN A 121 14.99 16.90 5.21
C ASN A 121 13.58 16.35 5.28
N TYR A 122 13.45 15.02 5.27
CA TYR A 122 12.16 14.38 5.46
C TYR A 122 12.28 13.16 6.36
N SER A 123 11.18 12.84 7.01
CA SER A 123 10.95 11.56 7.66
C SER A 123 9.66 10.92 7.15
N MET A 124 9.60 9.61 7.17
CA MET A 124 8.49 8.84 6.63
C MET A 124 8.15 7.70 7.57
N PHE A 125 6.86 7.58 7.90
CA PHE A 125 6.33 6.57 8.80
C PHE A 125 5.13 5.88 8.15
N PHE A 126 4.98 4.58 8.37
CA PHE A 126 3.77 3.89 7.96
C PHE A 126 2.57 4.42 8.75
N GLU A 127 1.49 4.74 8.05
CA GLU A 127 0.24 5.20 8.66
C GLU A 127 -0.86 4.15 8.55
N LYS A 128 -1.23 3.75 7.35
CA LYS A 128 -2.34 2.83 7.10
C LYS A 128 -2.29 2.23 5.69
N TYR A 129 -3.16 1.24 5.45
CA TYR A 129 -3.48 0.79 4.11
C TYR A 129 -4.75 1.49 3.60
N GLU A 130 -4.78 1.86 2.33
CA GLU A 130 -5.95 2.40 1.64
C GLU A 130 -6.16 1.67 0.30
N PRO A 131 -7.43 1.58 -0.19
CA PRO A 131 -7.70 1.03 -1.51
C PRO A 131 -6.95 1.80 -2.62
N VAL A 132 -6.35 1.06 -3.52
CA VAL A 132 -5.65 1.62 -4.68
C VAL A 132 -6.67 2.18 -5.68
N PRO A 133 -6.47 3.38 -6.24
CA PRO A 133 -7.30 3.89 -7.34
C PRO A 133 -7.31 2.94 -8.54
N LYS A 134 -8.43 2.84 -9.25
CA LYS A 134 -8.61 1.88 -10.36
C LYS A 134 -7.52 1.96 -11.42
N ASN A 135 -7.17 3.17 -11.84
CA ASN A 135 -6.12 3.40 -12.84
C ASN A 135 -4.73 2.89 -12.40
N VAL A 136 -4.43 2.99 -11.11
CA VAL A 136 -3.17 2.50 -10.52
C VAL A 136 -3.24 0.97 -10.36
N GLN A 137 -4.38 0.44 -9.93
CA GLN A 137 -4.61 -1.00 -9.82
C GLN A 137 -4.41 -1.70 -11.17
N GLU A 138 -4.96 -1.18 -12.23
CA GLU A 138 -4.82 -1.72 -13.59
C GLU A 138 -3.34 -1.78 -14.02
N LYS A 139 -2.56 -0.74 -13.74
CA LYS A 139 -1.11 -0.73 -14.03
C LYS A 139 -0.36 -1.80 -13.23
N VAL A 140 -0.61 -1.89 -11.93
CA VAL A 140 0.07 -2.85 -11.05
C VAL A 140 -0.25 -4.30 -11.45
N LEU A 141 -1.50 -4.58 -11.80
CA LEU A 141 -1.91 -5.92 -12.24
C LEU A 141 -1.35 -6.27 -13.63
N ALA A 142 -1.30 -5.30 -14.55
CA ALA A 142 -0.69 -5.50 -15.86
C ALA A 142 0.82 -5.78 -15.79
N ASP A 143 1.55 -5.13 -14.89
CA ASP A 143 2.98 -5.37 -14.71
C ASP A 143 3.29 -6.73 -14.10
N LYS A 144 2.38 -7.28 -13.28
CA LYS A 144 2.52 -8.63 -12.71
C LYS A 144 2.12 -9.76 -13.66
N SER A 145 1.43 -9.46 -14.74
CA SER A 145 1.03 -10.47 -15.74
C SER A 145 2.11 -10.74 -16.82
N LYS A 146 3.21 -9.99 -16.78
CA LYS A 146 4.41 -10.19 -17.59
C LYS A 146 5.43 -11.07 -16.87
#